data_b7a3101ccdd0ec395a173f3e34ff31ab
#
_entry.id   b7a3101ccdd0ec395a173f3e34ff31ab
#
_cell.length_a   1.000
_cell.length_b   1.000
_cell.length_c   1.000
_cell.angle_alpha   90.00
_cell.angle_beta   90.00
_cell.angle_gamma   90.00
#
_symmetry.space_group_name_H-M   'P 1'
#
loop_
_entity.id
_entity.type
_entity.pdbx_description
1 polymer ?
#
loop_
_entity_poly.entity_id
_entity_poly.type
_entity_poly.pdbx_seq_one_letter_code
_entity_poly.pdbx_strand_id
1 'polypeptide(L)'
;MPENLGGVRRGSFDDYVAPYDFTVVNAAGNEIRLDVKSTSGPFERPLHVSMAELLEMADEGRRYDLYRVYGLEEGAASLRIAENLSGFAASLIRVFEGLPAGVTPDGVSIAPDTLPFGRVIEIRLPEEDEE
;
A
#
# COMPACT_ATOMS: atom_id res chain seq x y z
N MET A 1 -7.56 -11.06 6.76
CA MET A 1 -6.60 -10.30 7.55
C MET A 1 -6.28 -11.01 8.81
N PRO A 2 -5.05 -11.03 9.16
CA PRO A 2 -4.67 -11.72 10.37
C PRO A 2 -5.18 -10.98 11.57
N GLU A 3 -5.76 -11.71 12.45
CA GLU A 3 -6.27 -11.12 13.64
C GLU A 3 -5.24 -10.87 14.66
N ASN A 4 -4.09 -11.51 14.53
CA ASN A 4 -3.04 -11.33 15.50
C ASN A 4 -2.29 -10.03 15.30
N LEU A 5 -2.71 -9.21 14.36
CA LEU A 5 -2.10 -7.89 14.21
C LEU A 5 -2.72 -6.86 15.13
N GLY A 6 -3.63 -7.25 15.98
CA GLY A 6 -4.28 -6.31 16.86
C GLY A 6 -5.56 -5.82 16.24
N GLY A 7 -5.78 -4.56 16.22
CA GLY A 7 -6.99 -4.05 15.60
C GLY A 7 -6.75 -3.72 14.15
N VAL A 8 -7.69 -4.08 13.30
CA VAL A 8 -7.63 -3.73 11.90
C VAL A 8 -8.94 -3.06 11.55
N ARG A 9 -8.86 -1.93 10.87
CA ARG A 9 -10.08 -1.29 10.45
C ARG A 9 -9.89 -0.70 9.07
N ARG A 10 -10.96 -0.75 8.31
CA ARG A 10 -10.93 -0.22 6.98
C ARG A 10 -10.78 1.29 7.02
N GLY A 11 -10.00 1.80 6.14
CA GLY A 11 -9.73 3.22 6.13
C GLY A 11 -10.71 4.04 5.34
N SER A 12 -11.64 3.40 4.61
CA SER A 12 -12.52 4.15 3.75
C SER A 12 -13.92 3.58 3.79
N PHE A 13 -14.89 4.43 4.05
CA PHE A 13 -16.28 4.05 4.06
C PHE A 13 -17.09 5.14 3.45
N ASP A 14 -18.27 4.81 3.00
CA ASP A 14 -19.25 5.77 2.58
C ASP A 14 -18.76 6.60 1.43
N ASP A 15 -18.89 7.87 1.53
CA ASP A 15 -18.58 8.77 0.45
C ASP A 15 -17.21 9.35 0.57
N TYR A 16 -16.43 8.86 1.48
CA TYR A 16 -15.09 9.36 1.72
C TYR A 16 -14.09 8.28 1.40
N VAL A 17 -13.12 8.60 0.58
CA VAL A 17 -12.10 7.66 0.19
C VAL A 17 -10.80 8.01 0.90
N ALA A 18 -10.42 7.21 1.85
CA ALA A 18 -9.18 7.43 2.55
C ALA A 18 -8.00 7.06 1.65
N PRO A 19 -6.87 7.75 1.80
CA PRO A 19 -5.69 7.45 0.99
C PRO A 19 -4.90 6.26 1.52
N TYR A 20 -5.56 5.33 2.12
CA TYR A 20 -4.99 4.05 2.53
C TYR A 20 -6.14 3.10 2.79
N ASP A 21 -5.87 1.80 2.70
CA ASP A 21 -6.92 0.79 2.82
C ASP A 21 -7.20 0.42 4.27
N PHE A 22 -6.16 0.29 5.07
CA PHE A 22 -6.32 -0.24 6.41
C PHE A 22 -5.41 0.46 7.40
N THR A 23 -5.82 0.42 8.65
CA THR A 23 -4.97 0.82 9.76
C THR A 23 -4.81 -0.39 10.67
N VAL A 24 -3.58 -0.67 11.04
CA VAL A 24 -3.24 -1.80 11.88
C VAL A 24 -2.48 -1.27 13.09
N VAL A 25 -2.79 -1.81 14.26
CA VAL A 25 -2.07 -1.44 15.48
C VAL A 25 -1.11 -2.58 15.80
N ASN A 26 0.18 -2.29 15.86
CA ASN A 26 1.17 -3.34 16.11
C ASN A 26 1.26 -3.62 17.61
N ALA A 27 2.14 -4.54 17.97
CA ALA A 27 2.23 -4.98 19.36
C ALA A 27 2.66 -3.87 20.30
N ALA A 28 3.37 -2.88 19.79
CA ALA A 28 3.79 -1.75 20.61
C ALA A 28 2.73 -0.67 20.75
N GLY A 29 1.58 -0.86 20.13
CA GLY A 29 0.50 0.12 20.18
C GLY A 29 0.59 1.20 19.14
N ASN A 30 1.51 1.11 18.20
CA ASN A 30 1.66 2.10 17.15
C ASN A 30 0.77 1.78 15.98
N GLU A 31 0.21 2.82 15.38
CA GLU A 31 -0.67 2.68 14.24
C GLU A 31 0.14 2.64 12.96
N ILE A 32 -0.14 1.66 12.13
CA ILE A 32 0.50 1.52 10.84
C ILE A 32 -0.57 1.59 9.77
N ARG A 33 -0.43 2.52 8.86
CA ARG A 33 -1.33 2.61 7.73
C ARG A 33 -0.78 1.73 6.62
N LEU A 34 -1.65 1.08 5.90
CA LEU A 34 -1.19 0.25 4.80
C LEU A 34 -2.17 0.32 3.64
N ASP A 35 -1.66 0.10 2.47
CA ASP A 35 -2.43 0.08 1.24
C ASP A 35 -2.13 -1.23 0.55
N VAL A 36 -3.15 -1.84 -0.03
CA VAL A 36 -3.00 -3.11 -0.72
C VAL A 36 -3.18 -2.87 -2.21
N LYS A 37 -2.16 -3.19 -2.99
CA LYS A 37 -2.20 -3.05 -4.45
C LYS A 37 -2.12 -4.44 -5.04
N SER A 38 -3.19 -4.92 -5.62
CA SER A 38 -3.24 -6.29 -6.12
C SER A 38 -3.33 -6.33 -7.63
N THR A 39 -2.84 -7.39 -8.19
CA THR A 39 -2.94 -7.64 -9.61
C THR A 39 -2.97 -9.14 -9.84
N SER A 40 -3.68 -9.57 -10.87
CA SER A 40 -3.63 -10.96 -11.27
C SER A 40 -2.36 -11.26 -12.06
N GLY A 41 -1.66 -10.21 -12.50
CA GLY A 41 -0.45 -10.38 -13.29
C GLY A 41 0.79 -10.52 -12.43
N PRO A 42 1.96 -10.34 -13.06
CA PRO A 42 3.21 -10.56 -12.34
C PRO A 42 3.54 -9.41 -11.41
N PHE A 43 4.49 -9.68 -10.52
CA PHE A 43 4.94 -8.69 -9.56
C PHE A 43 5.42 -7.42 -10.23
N GLU A 44 6.03 -7.55 -11.41
CA GLU A 44 6.65 -6.42 -12.08
C GLU A 44 5.67 -5.41 -12.65
N ARG A 45 4.39 -5.73 -12.64
CA ARG A 45 3.41 -4.79 -13.16
C ARG A 45 3.44 -3.51 -12.35
N PRO A 46 3.50 -2.33 -13.01
CA PRO A 46 3.63 -1.08 -12.26
C PRO A 46 2.49 -0.84 -11.28
N LEU A 47 2.83 -0.16 -10.20
CA LEU A 47 1.87 0.23 -9.20
C LEU A 47 1.45 1.66 -9.46
N HIS A 48 0.18 1.93 -9.29
CA HIS A 48 -0.31 3.29 -9.40
C HIS A 48 -0.57 3.83 -7.99
N VAL A 49 0.01 4.99 -7.69
CA VAL A 49 -0.16 5.63 -6.40
C VAL A 49 -0.70 7.02 -6.66
N SER A 50 -1.86 7.32 -6.12
CA SER A 50 -2.47 8.63 -6.31
C SER A 50 -1.72 9.68 -5.52
N MET A 51 -1.96 10.94 -5.86
CA MET A 51 -1.33 12.04 -5.15
C MET A 51 -1.78 12.05 -3.70
N ALA A 52 -3.04 11.76 -3.44
CA ALA A 52 -3.55 11.71 -2.07
C ALA A 52 -2.85 10.62 -1.27
N GLU A 53 -2.64 9.45 -1.89
CA GLU A 53 -1.92 8.38 -1.22
C GLU A 53 -0.48 8.77 -0.95
N LEU A 54 0.14 9.46 -1.90
CA LEU A 54 1.52 9.84 -1.75
C LEU A 54 1.70 10.86 -0.62
N LEU A 55 0.78 11.81 -0.52
CA LEU A 55 0.85 12.79 0.54
C LEU A 55 0.65 12.15 1.91
N GLU A 56 -0.27 11.20 1.99
CA GLU A 56 -0.47 10.49 3.24
C GLU A 56 0.73 9.64 3.59
N MET A 57 1.32 9.00 2.59
CA MET A 57 2.50 8.16 2.78
C MET A 57 3.67 8.98 3.29
N ALA A 58 3.78 10.23 2.85
CA ALA A 58 4.89 11.09 3.21
C ALA A 58 4.82 11.61 4.63
N ASP A 59 3.68 11.42 5.31
CA ASP A 59 3.53 11.87 6.69
C ASP A 59 4.43 11.02 7.57
N GLU A 60 5.52 11.62 8.04
CA GLU A 60 6.52 10.87 8.79
C GLU A 60 6.10 10.60 10.21
N GLY A 61 5.00 11.16 10.67
CA GLY A 61 4.52 10.88 12.01
C GLY A 61 3.93 9.51 12.17
N ARG A 62 3.64 8.83 11.07
CA ARG A 62 3.05 7.49 11.13
C ARG A 62 3.62 6.65 10.01
N ARG A 63 3.75 5.37 10.29
CA ARG A 63 4.32 4.44 9.32
C ARG A 63 3.29 4.09 8.25
N TYR A 64 3.75 3.93 7.04
CA TYR A 64 2.90 3.57 5.91
C TYR A 64 3.58 2.44 5.15
N ASP A 65 2.87 1.32 5.02
CA ASP A 65 3.38 0.15 4.32
C ASP A 65 2.54 -0.10 3.07
N LEU A 66 3.14 -0.77 2.11
CA LEU A 66 2.45 -1.12 0.89
C LEU A 66 2.55 -2.63 0.69
N TYR A 67 1.39 -3.25 0.56
CA TYR A 67 1.30 -4.70 0.36
C TYR A 67 1.01 -4.94 -1.11
N ARG A 68 1.87 -5.68 -1.76
CA ARG A 68 1.68 -6.04 -3.16
C ARG A 68 1.25 -7.48 -3.24
N VAL A 69 0.03 -7.71 -3.68
CA VAL A 69 -0.52 -9.05 -3.88
C VAL A 69 -0.54 -9.29 -5.37
N TYR A 70 0.03 -10.38 -5.83
CA TYR A 70 0.17 -10.62 -7.26
C TYR A 70 0.07 -12.11 -7.56
N GLY A 71 -0.07 -12.41 -8.84
CA GLY A 71 -0.11 -13.79 -9.29
C GLY A 71 -1.29 -14.56 -8.75
N LEU A 72 -2.43 -13.88 -8.60
CA LEU A 72 -3.61 -14.53 -8.03
C LEU A 72 -4.10 -15.62 -8.95
N GLU A 73 -4.20 -16.85 -8.42
CA GLU A 73 -4.59 -17.97 -9.23
C GLU A 73 -5.12 -19.07 -8.35
N GLU A 74 -6.34 -19.48 -8.58
CA GLU A 74 -6.93 -20.64 -7.91
C GLU A 74 -6.82 -20.57 -6.39
N GLY A 75 -7.14 -19.40 -5.84
CA GLY A 75 -7.19 -19.29 -4.40
C GLY A 75 -5.84 -19.10 -3.74
N ALA A 76 -4.81 -18.89 -4.53
CA ALA A 76 -3.48 -18.63 -3.98
C ALA A 76 -2.92 -17.39 -4.62
N ALA A 77 -2.02 -16.74 -3.92
CA ALA A 77 -1.37 -15.56 -4.43
C ALA A 77 -0.04 -15.38 -3.73
N SER A 78 0.75 -14.46 -4.22
CA SER A 78 2.01 -14.11 -3.61
C SER A 78 1.91 -12.71 -3.05
N LEU A 79 2.60 -12.47 -1.96
CA LEU A 79 2.58 -11.19 -1.26
C LEU A 79 4.00 -10.75 -1.00
N ARG A 80 4.27 -9.47 -1.26
CA ARG A 80 5.50 -8.85 -0.83
C ARG A 80 5.15 -7.52 -0.18
N ILE A 81 5.89 -7.13 0.83
CA ILE A 81 5.58 -5.97 1.63
C ILE A 81 6.74 -5.00 1.58
N ALA A 82 6.43 -3.73 1.26
CA ALA A 82 7.39 -2.65 1.36
C ALA A 82 7.02 -1.83 2.58
N GLU A 83 7.92 -1.75 3.53
CA GLU A 83 7.63 -1.16 4.81
C GLU A 83 8.16 0.25 4.92
N ASN A 84 7.42 1.09 5.64
CA ASN A 84 7.87 2.41 6.04
C ASN A 84 8.31 3.26 4.86
N LEU A 85 7.35 3.65 4.05
CA LEU A 85 7.62 4.34 2.80
C LEU A 85 7.61 5.86 2.90
N SER A 86 7.57 6.41 4.12
CA SER A 86 7.43 7.85 4.25
C SER A 86 8.61 8.60 3.64
N GLY A 87 9.82 8.09 3.81
CA GLY A 87 10.98 8.77 3.23
C GLY A 87 10.97 8.77 1.72
N PHE A 88 10.57 7.65 1.13
CA PHE A 88 10.44 7.55 -0.32
C PHE A 88 9.41 8.55 -0.83
N ALA A 89 8.25 8.58 -0.19
CA ALA A 89 7.19 9.47 -0.63
C ALA A 89 7.58 10.94 -0.46
N ALA A 90 8.25 11.27 0.64
CA ALA A 90 8.67 12.63 0.86
C ALA A 90 9.65 13.10 -0.21
N SER A 91 10.54 12.21 -0.65
CA SER A 91 11.47 12.61 -1.70
C SER A 91 10.78 12.82 -3.04
N LEU A 92 9.74 12.05 -3.34
CA LEU A 92 8.97 12.28 -4.56
C LEU A 92 8.23 13.61 -4.50
N ILE A 93 7.66 13.92 -3.36
CA ILE A 93 6.92 15.17 -3.23
C ILE A 93 7.86 16.36 -3.43
N ARG A 94 9.09 16.25 -2.94
CA ARG A 94 10.06 17.31 -3.15
C ARG A 94 10.34 17.54 -4.63
N VAL A 95 10.40 16.46 -5.40
CA VAL A 95 10.59 16.60 -6.84
C VAL A 95 9.40 17.31 -7.46
N PHE A 96 8.19 16.96 -7.03
CA PHE A 96 6.99 17.58 -7.60
C PHE A 96 6.89 19.05 -7.25
N GLU A 97 7.47 19.48 -6.13
CA GLU A 97 7.45 20.90 -5.77
C GLU A 97 8.26 21.74 -6.74
N GLY A 98 9.14 21.10 -7.52
CA GLY A 98 9.89 21.82 -8.52
C GLY A 98 9.20 21.93 -9.86
N LEU A 99 7.97 21.47 -9.98
CA LEU A 99 7.24 21.59 -11.24
C LEU A 99 6.80 23.01 -11.46
N PRO A 100 6.59 23.40 -12.73
CA PRO A 100 6.14 24.76 -13.00
C PRO A 100 4.81 25.06 -12.33
N ALA A 101 4.60 26.35 -12.05
CA ALA A 101 3.34 26.78 -11.44
C ALA A 101 2.18 26.33 -12.31
N GLY A 102 1.14 25.82 -11.66
CA GLY A 102 -0.04 25.35 -12.38
C GLY A 102 0.05 23.93 -12.87
N VAL A 103 1.18 23.26 -12.65
CA VAL A 103 1.33 21.86 -13.05
C VAL A 103 1.33 21.02 -11.79
N THR A 104 0.32 20.14 -11.68
CA THR A 104 0.21 19.27 -10.52
C THR A 104 -0.03 17.86 -11.01
N PRO A 105 0.67 16.87 -10.47
CA PRO A 105 0.44 15.48 -10.88
C PRO A 105 -0.77 14.89 -10.16
N ASP A 106 -1.46 13.98 -10.82
CA ASP A 106 -2.54 13.24 -10.19
C ASP A 106 -2.01 12.05 -9.41
N GLY A 107 -0.87 11.55 -9.78
CA GLY A 107 -0.29 10.38 -9.17
C GLY A 107 0.90 9.94 -9.95
N VAL A 108 1.41 8.77 -9.59
CA VAL A 108 2.60 8.22 -10.22
C VAL A 108 2.41 6.75 -10.49
N SER A 109 3.16 6.26 -11.47
CA SER A 109 3.30 4.84 -11.73
C SER A 109 4.69 4.46 -11.26
N ILE A 110 4.78 3.43 -10.44
CA ILE A 110 6.04 3.06 -9.83
C ILE A 110 6.37 1.63 -10.23
N ALA A 111 7.57 1.43 -10.76
CA ALA A 111 8.05 0.07 -10.98
C ALA A 111 8.33 -0.57 -9.63
N PRO A 112 7.81 -1.77 -9.38
CA PRO A 112 7.92 -2.33 -8.03
C PRO A 112 9.33 -2.46 -7.49
N ASP A 113 10.30 -2.70 -8.37
CA ASP A 113 11.67 -2.85 -7.89
C ASP A 113 12.28 -1.53 -7.43
N THR A 114 11.56 -0.43 -7.59
CA THR A 114 11.98 0.85 -7.03
C THR A 114 11.78 0.89 -5.52
N LEU A 115 10.90 0.03 -5.00
CA LEU A 115 10.55 0.03 -3.58
C LEU A 115 11.22 -1.11 -2.86
N PRO A 116 11.41 -0.97 -1.55
CA PRO A 116 12.13 -2.00 -0.78
C PRO A 116 11.21 -3.16 -0.38
N PHE A 117 10.68 -3.86 -1.37
CA PHE A 117 9.83 -4.99 -1.08
C PHE A 117 10.62 -6.12 -0.46
N GLY A 118 10.03 -6.76 0.54
CA GLY A 118 10.65 -7.89 1.20
C GLY A 118 10.48 -9.17 0.39
N ARG A 119 10.75 -10.29 1.04
CA ARG A 119 10.72 -11.58 0.37
C ARG A 119 9.29 -11.96 0.03
N VAL A 120 9.16 -12.94 -0.84
CA VAL A 120 7.86 -13.44 -1.25
C VAL A 120 7.22 -14.25 -0.13
N ILE A 121 5.97 -13.99 0.13
CA ILE A 121 5.17 -14.74 1.08
C ILE A 121 4.02 -15.34 0.31
N GLU A 122 3.89 -16.67 0.39
CA GLU A 122 2.79 -17.33 -0.28
C GLU A 122 1.57 -17.24 0.60
N ILE A 123 0.45 -16.82 0.01
CA ILE A 123 -0.79 -16.75 0.75
C ILE A 123 -1.81 -17.61 0.06
N ARG A 124 -2.66 -18.22 0.85
CA ARG A 124 -3.73 -19.03 0.34
C ARG A 124 -5.03 -18.39 0.81
N LEU A 125 -5.89 -18.12 -0.14
CA LEU A 125 -7.14 -17.48 0.18
C LEU A 125 -8.13 -18.50 0.69
N PRO A 126 -9.04 -18.12 1.57
CA PRO A 126 -10.04 -19.07 2.06
C PRO A 126 -10.94 -19.50 0.94
N GLU A 127 -11.39 -20.75 1.01
CA GLU A 127 -12.29 -21.22 0.03
C GLU A 127 -13.62 -20.56 0.23
N GLU A 128 -14.29 -20.37 -0.86
CA GLU A 128 -15.54 -19.81 -0.76
C GLU A 128 -16.44 -20.78 -0.31
N ASP A 129 -16.97 -20.84 0.62
CA ASP A 129 -17.69 -21.82 1.08
C ASP A 129 -18.84 -21.80 0.88
N GLU A 130 -19.20 -22.16 0.72
CA GLU A 130 -20.12 -22.20 0.58
C GLU A 130 -20.82 -22.45 1.39
N GLU A 131 -20.89 -22.38 2.05
CA GLU A 131 -21.55 -22.64 2.81
C GLU A 131 -22.07 -22.55 3.00
#